data_06a3e6c63abe927c283affc208290dc1
#
_entry.id   06a3e6c63abe927c283affc208290dc1
#
_cell.length_a   1.000
_cell.length_b   1.000
_cell.length_c   1.000
_cell.angle_alpha   90.00
_cell.angle_beta   90.00
_cell.angle_gamma   90.00
#
_symmetry.space_group_name_H-M   'P 1'
#
loop_
_entity.id
_entity.type
_entity.pdbx_description
1 polymer ?
#
loop_
_entity_poly.entity_id
_entity_poly.type
_entity_poly.pdbx_seq_one_letter_code
_entity_poly.pdbx_strand_id
1 'polypeptide(L)' 'MTQKVSLNLQVSEQLNSDLEEMAESTGSNRTEVIRQALALMKIAHKARQEGRHIGLVSDPAKLDTELVGIL' A
#
# COMPACT_ATOMS: atom_id res chain seq x y z
N MET A 1 7.48 -20.50 -14.24
CA MET A 1 7.57 -20.72 -12.79
C MET A 1 8.18 -19.51 -12.11
N THR A 2 7.57 -19.05 -11.03
CA THR A 2 8.00 -17.83 -10.36
C THR A 2 9.10 -18.13 -9.37
N GLN A 3 10.22 -17.45 -9.47
CA GLN A 3 11.29 -17.55 -8.48
C GLN A 3 11.02 -16.57 -7.35
N LYS A 4 11.30 -17.01 -6.13
CA LYS A 4 11.21 -16.14 -4.96
C LYS A 4 12.53 -15.42 -4.75
N VAL A 5 12.45 -14.14 -4.53
CA VAL A 5 13.61 -13.30 -4.24
C VAL A 5 13.43 -12.71 -2.85
N SER A 6 14.47 -12.76 -2.05
CA SER A 6 14.44 -12.17 -0.72
C SER A 6 14.66 -10.68 -0.82
N LEU A 7 13.90 -9.94 -0.03
CA LEU A 7 14.02 -8.49 0.07
C LEU A 7 14.26 -8.10 1.52
N ASN A 8 15.38 -7.45 1.78
CA ASN A 8 15.67 -6.91 3.11
C ASN A 8 15.24 -5.45 3.14
N LEU A 9 14.40 -5.13 4.10
CA LEU A 9 13.83 -3.80 4.22
C LEU A 9 14.10 -3.27 5.63
N GLN A 10 14.78 -2.12 5.70
CA GLN A 10 14.99 -1.41 6.96
C GLN A 10 13.94 -0.32 7.08
N VAL A 11 13.27 -0.28 8.21
CA VAL A 11 12.23 0.71 8.46
C VAL A 11 12.49 1.38 9.81
N SER A 12 11.96 2.60 9.97
CA SER A 12 12.03 3.30 11.25
C SER A 12 11.21 2.56 12.31
N GLU A 13 11.48 2.87 13.58
CA GLU A 13 10.70 2.31 14.67
C GLU A 13 9.21 2.65 14.54
N GLN A 14 8.92 3.88 14.12
CA GLN A 14 7.55 4.32 13.93
C GLN A 14 6.86 3.52 12.83
N LEU A 15 7.53 3.35 11.69
CA LEU A 15 6.96 2.59 10.59
C LEU A 15 6.75 1.13 10.98
N ASN A 16 7.70 0.56 11.73
CA ASN A 16 7.56 -0.80 12.23
C ASN A 16 6.34 -0.93 13.14
N SER A 17 6.14 0.05 14.02
CA SER A 17 4.98 0.10 14.91
C SER A 17 3.67 0.18 14.12
N ASP A 18 3.66 0.99 13.07
CA ASP A 18 2.49 1.12 12.19
C ASP A 18 2.19 -0.20 11.48
N LEU A 19 3.23 -0.90 11.03
CA LEU A 19 3.07 -2.20 10.37
C LEU A 19 2.49 -3.23 11.34
N GLU A 20 2.97 -3.25 12.58
CA GLU A 20 2.47 -4.17 13.59
C GLU A 20 1.00 -3.90 13.92
N GLU A 21 0.64 -2.63 14.03
CA GLU A 21 -0.74 -2.24 14.29
C GLU A 21 -1.66 -2.67 13.16
N MET A 22 -1.25 -2.43 11.91
CA MET A 22 -2.04 -2.86 10.77
C MET A 22 -2.15 -4.38 10.68
N ALA A 23 -1.07 -5.09 10.96
CA ALA A 23 -1.07 -6.54 10.97
C ALA A 23 -2.02 -7.09 12.02
N GLU A 24 -1.99 -6.52 13.22
CA GLU A 24 -2.85 -6.93 14.31
C GLU A 24 -4.33 -6.70 13.99
N SER A 25 -4.65 -5.52 13.46
CA SER A 25 -6.05 -5.18 13.16
C SER A 25 -6.64 -6.00 12.02
N THR A 26 -5.79 -6.55 11.13
CA THR A 26 -6.25 -7.39 10.03
C THR A 26 -6.07 -8.89 10.29
N GLY A 27 -5.55 -9.25 11.46
CA GLY A 27 -5.30 -10.65 11.78
C GLY A 27 -4.22 -11.28 10.94
N SER A 28 -3.25 -10.49 10.48
CA SER A 28 -2.19 -10.95 9.62
C SER A 28 -0.82 -10.68 10.26
N ASN A 29 0.22 -10.54 9.46
CA ASN A 29 1.57 -10.25 9.93
C ASN A 29 2.18 -9.14 9.07
N ARG A 30 3.35 -8.63 9.50
CA ARG A 30 4.00 -7.52 8.81
C ARG A 30 4.31 -7.84 7.35
N THR A 31 4.72 -9.06 7.07
CA THR A 31 5.02 -9.48 5.69
C THR A 31 3.78 -9.37 4.81
N GLU A 32 2.63 -9.80 5.31
CA GLU A 32 1.38 -9.71 4.57
C GLU A 32 0.94 -8.25 4.36
N VAL A 33 1.11 -7.40 5.38
CA VAL A 33 0.81 -5.97 5.25
C VAL A 33 1.67 -5.36 4.14
N ILE A 34 2.96 -5.69 4.11
CA ILE A 34 3.88 -5.20 3.09
C ILE A 34 3.47 -5.70 1.70
N ARG A 35 3.09 -6.98 1.58
CA ARG A 35 2.62 -7.52 0.31
C ARG A 35 1.39 -6.78 -0.20
N GLN A 36 0.44 -6.51 0.68
CA GLN A 36 -0.76 -5.75 0.33
C GLN A 36 -0.42 -4.32 -0.08
N ALA A 37 0.51 -3.70 0.64
CA ALA A 37 0.97 -2.35 0.30
C ALA A 37 1.63 -2.31 -1.07
N LEU A 38 2.45 -3.31 -1.39
CA LEU A 38 3.10 -3.40 -2.69
C LEU A 38 2.09 -3.65 -3.81
N ALA A 39 1.08 -4.46 -3.56
CA ALA A 39 0.03 -4.70 -4.54
C ALA A 39 -0.73 -3.40 -4.83
N LEU A 40 -1.05 -2.64 -3.78
CA LEU A 40 -1.69 -1.34 -3.94
C LEU A 40 -0.79 -0.37 -4.69
N MET A 41 0.50 -0.34 -4.36
CA MET A 41 1.46 0.54 -5.03
C MET A 41 1.61 0.20 -6.50
N LYS A 42 1.55 -1.07 -6.85
CA LYS A 42 1.61 -1.50 -8.26
C LYS A 42 0.44 -0.93 -9.05
N ILE A 43 -0.75 -0.98 -8.49
CA ILE A 43 -1.95 -0.40 -9.11
C ILE A 43 -1.80 1.12 -9.23
N ALA A 44 -1.34 1.76 -8.17
CA ALA A 44 -1.15 3.20 -8.13
C ALA A 44 -0.12 3.67 -9.15
N HIS A 45 0.99 2.95 -9.25
CA HIS A 45 2.04 3.27 -10.21
C HIS A 45 1.53 3.21 -11.64
N LYS A 46 0.79 2.15 -11.98
CA LYS A 46 0.21 2.00 -13.30
C LYS A 46 -0.80 3.11 -13.60
N ALA A 47 -1.63 3.44 -12.63
CA ALA A 47 -2.61 4.51 -12.79
C ALA A 47 -1.93 5.85 -13.10
N ARG A 48 -0.84 6.16 -12.42
CA ARG A 48 -0.09 7.40 -12.66
C ARG A 48 0.53 7.42 -14.05
N GLN A 49 1.06 6.29 -14.51
CA GLN A 49 1.62 6.19 -15.86
C GLN A 49 0.56 6.45 -16.92
N GLU A 50 -0.69 6.14 -16.64
CA GLU A 50 -1.81 6.36 -17.55
C GLU A 50 -2.44 7.74 -17.38
N GLY A 51 -1.86 8.61 -16.56
CA GLY A 51 -2.41 9.93 -16.29
C GLY A 51 -3.67 9.93 -15.45
N ARG A 52 -3.93 8.83 -14.73
CA ARG A 52 -5.10 8.70 -13.87
C ARG A 52 -4.78 9.18 -12.45
N HIS A 53 -5.82 9.54 -11.73
CA HIS A 53 -5.72 10.02 -10.35
C HIS A 53 -6.19 8.96 -9.38
N ILE A 54 -5.56 8.95 -8.21
CA ILE A 54 -5.88 8.03 -7.12
C ILE A 54 -6.45 8.84 -5.98
N GLY A 55 -7.58 8.41 -5.44
CA GLY A 55 -8.24 9.14 -4.40
C GLY A 55 -8.97 8.25 -3.42
N LEU A 56 -9.45 8.87 -2.36
CA LEU A 56 -10.26 8.23 -1.33
C LEU A 56 -11.70 8.71 -1.49
N VAL A 57 -12.64 7.78 -1.40
CA VAL A 57 -14.06 8.10 -1.51
C VAL A 57 -14.82 7.49 -0.34
N SER A 58 -15.81 8.22 0.14
CA SER A 58 -16.76 7.66 1.09
C SER A 58 -17.93 6.99 0.39
N ASP A 59 -18.20 7.42 -0.86
CA ASP A 59 -19.18 6.80 -1.74
C ASP A 59 -18.44 6.31 -2.99
N PRO A 60 -18.46 5.01 -3.31
CA PRO A 60 -17.74 4.49 -4.48
C PRO A 60 -18.15 5.15 -5.80
N ALA A 61 -19.31 5.78 -5.87
CA ALA A 61 -19.79 6.48 -7.07
C ALA A 61 -19.11 7.85 -7.25
N LYS A 62 -18.41 8.37 -6.23
CA LYS A 62 -17.81 9.69 -6.26
C LYS A 62 -16.38 9.63 -5.77
N LEU A 63 -15.51 10.39 -6.41
CA LEU A 63 -14.13 10.56 -5.96
C LEU A 63 -14.07 11.82 -5.09
N ASP A 64 -14.02 11.64 -3.77
CA ASP A 64 -14.04 12.76 -2.81
C ASP A 64 -12.68 13.38 -2.58
N THR A 65 -11.65 12.56 -2.47
CA THR A 65 -10.32 13.01 -2.06
C THR A 65 -9.26 12.33 -2.90
N GLU A 66 -8.38 13.13 -3.48
CA GLU A 66 -7.23 12.63 -4.22
C GLU A 66 -6.02 12.54 -3.29
N LEU A 67 -5.26 11.46 -3.39
CA LEU A 67 -4.01 11.28 -2.64
C LEU A 67 -2.89 12.04 -3.32
N VAL A 68 -2.79 13.32 -3.00
CA VAL A 68 -1.81 14.22 -3.62
C VAL A 68 -0.53 14.23 -2.81
N GLY A 69 0.61 14.10 -3.49
CA GLY A 69 1.93 14.17 -2.85
C GLY A 69 2.40 12.89 -2.20
N ILE A 70 1.58 11.86 -2.16
CA ILE A 70 1.97 10.55 -1.60
C ILE A 70 2.48 9.65 -2.71
N LEU A 71 1.87 9.71 -3.85
CA LEU A 71 2.18 8.91 -5.02
C LEU A 71 2.65 9.82 -6.15
#